data_9c5c1c3249e2083a9957388ffe521abf
#
_entry.id   9c5c1c3249e2083a9957388ffe521abf
#
_cell.length_a   1.000
_cell.length_b   1.000
_cell.length_c   1.000
_cell.angle_alpha   90.00
_cell.angle_beta   90.00
_cell.angle_gamma   90.00
#
_symmetry.space_group_name_H-M   'P 1'
#
loop_
_entity.id
_entity.type
_entity.pdbx_description
1 polymer ?
#
loop_
_entity_poly.entity_id
_entity_poly.type
_entity_poly.pdbx_seq_one_letter_code
_entity_poly.pdbx_strand_id
1 'polypeptide(L)'
;NYNRVFDKLYVFYCIVSRSFLNTFYFRSGKKCCCTFICEHGSLYGIVSSRIDENGFERKRNFMIQISNLTKKYGETVVFSNLNYTFENTCIYGLVGRNGAGKTTLLNILSNYDKNYTGVISIDGEKMNKVDYLDMPVAYAMDQPSFFNELTIYENLLLIASSRKIKKQEAFDKIERILDGLGLKKYENYSPLELSKGTMQRLNNACAMIQEEKITIFDEPFSGLDPVQMKLLENVIVEFHKKEKGIYIISSHDIECLQNVCDKCLLLHNGQIREINTEEVDREKIAKILSEGE
;
A
#
# COMPACT_ATOMS: atom_id res chain seq x y z
N ASN A 1 15.52 20.42 -6.65
CA ASN A 1 16.32 19.99 -5.51
C ASN A 1 16.53 18.47 -5.39
N TYR A 2 16.47 17.78 -6.53
CA TYR A 2 16.68 16.34 -6.65
C TYR A 2 18.03 15.90 -6.06
N ASN A 3 19.10 16.63 -6.37
CA ASN A 3 20.44 16.36 -5.85
C ASN A 3 20.52 16.51 -4.32
N ARG A 4 19.77 17.45 -3.72
CA ARG A 4 19.76 17.67 -2.26
C ARG A 4 19.15 16.48 -1.49
N VAL A 5 18.17 15.78 -2.05
CA VAL A 5 17.59 14.57 -1.47
C VAL A 5 18.61 13.44 -1.49
N PHE A 6 19.30 13.26 -2.60
CA PHE A 6 20.36 12.24 -2.71
C PHE A 6 21.57 12.58 -1.84
N ASP A 7 21.95 13.84 -1.70
CA ASP A 7 23.03 14.26 -0.80
C ASP A 7 22.67 13.99 0.66
N LYS A 8 21.43 14.30 1.08
CA LYS A 8 20.95 13.97 2.43
C LYS A 8 20.90 12.47 2.66
N LEU A 9 20.42 11.68 1.68
CA LEU A 9 20.39 10.22 1.75
C LEU A 9 21.79 9.62 1.79
N TYR A 10 22.74 10.17 1.06
CA TYR A 10 24.13 9.74 1.10
C TYR A 10 24.75 9.91 2.49
N VAL A 11 24.51 11.04 3.14
CA VAL A 11 24.97 11.31 4.51
C VAL A 11 24.29 10.35 5.49
N PHE A 12 22.98 10.13 5.36
CA PHE A 12 22.23 9.22 6.21
C PHE A 12 22.69 7.77 6.04
N TYR A 13 22.92 7.34 4.81
CA TYR A 13 23.45 6.02 4.49
C TYR A 13 24.84 5.79 5.09
N CYS A 14 25.71 6.78 5.05
CA CYS A 14 27.02 6.73 5.69
C CYS A 14 26.94 6.64 7.21
N ILE A 15 25.90 7.22 7.83
CA ILE A 15 25.69 7.15 9.30
C ILE A 15 25.11 5.80 9.70
N VAL A 16 24.13 5.28 8.96
CA VAL A 16 23.47 3.98 9.26
C VAL A 16 24.40 2.81 8.95
N SER A 17 25.20 2.88 7.88
CA SER A 17 26.16 1.82 7.52
C SER A 17 27.32 1.67 8.51
N ARG A 18 27.60 2.72 9.33
CA ARG A 18 28.57 2.60 10.45
C ARG A 18 28.05 1.76 11.61
N SER A 19 26.74 1.57 11.73
CA SER A 19 26.11 0.78 12.81
C SER A 19 25.84 -0.68 12.43
N PHE A 20 25.86 -1.00 11.12
CA PHE A 20 25.71 -2.37 10.61
C PHE A 20 26.84 -2.63 9.61
N LEU A 21 27.88 -3.32 10.07
CA LEU A 21 28.98 -3.82 9.24
C LEU A 21 28.42 -4.87 8.24
N ASN A 22 28.08 -4.44 7.05
CA ASN A 22 28.20 -5.23 5.84
C ASN A 22 28.40 -4.29 4.65
N THR A 23 29.46 -4.51 3.97
CA THR A 23 30.22 -3.73 3.01
C THR A 23 29.42 -3.37 1.76
N PHE A 24 29.15 -2.08 1.56
CA PHE A 24 28.69 -1.58 0.26
C PHE A 24 29.81 -0.79 -0.40
N TYR A 25 30.26 -1.19 -1.58
CA TYR A 25 31.24 -0.49 -2.38
C TYR A 25 30.58 0.50 -3.35
N PHE A 26 30.87 1.77 -3.19
CA PHE A 26 30.58 2.80 -4.20
C PHE A 26 31.77 2.92 -5.16
N ARG A 27 31.54 2.72 -6.45
CA ARG A 27 32.51 3.05 -7.50
C ARG A 27 32.15 4.41 -8.12
N SER A 28 32.90 5.43 -7.79
CA SER A 28 32.76 6.77 -8.37
C SER A 28 33.35 6.76 -9.78
N GLY A 29 32.52 7.02 -10.76
CA GLY A 29 32.92 7.27 -12.15
C GLY A 29 31.77 7.80 -12.97
N LYS A 30 31.79 9.08 -13.26
CA LYS A 30 30.99 9.89 -14.20
C LYS A 30 29.92 9.15 -15.02
N LYS A 31 28.77 8.98 -14.44
CA LYS A 31 27.38 8.84 -14.92
C LYS A 31 26.60 8.24 -13.77
N CYS A 32 25.74 9.04 -13.13
CA CYS A 32 24.87 8.55 -12.05
C CYS A 32 23.88 7.51 -12.59
N CYS A 33 24.27 6.25 -12.47
CA CYS A 33 23.35 5.13 -12.39
C CYS A 33 23.58 4.52 -11.01
N CYS A 34 22.68 4.78 -10.07
CA CYS A 34 22.69 4.09 -8.80
C CYS A 34 22.27 2.63 -9.06
N THR A 35 23.25 1.78 -9.32
CA THR A 35 23.07 0.34 -9.38
C THR A 35 23.37 -0.17 -7.99
N PHE A 36 22.37 -0.57 -7.24
CA PHE A 36 22.54 -1.33 -6.01
C PHE A 36 22.99 -2.74 -6.40
N ILE A 37 24.24 -3.07 -6.12
CA ILE A 37 24.75 -4.44 -6.29
C ILE A 37 24.68 -5.10 -4.91
N CYS A 38 23.79 -6.05 -4.75
CA CYS A 38 23.80 -6.98 -3.62
C CYS A 38 24.81 -8.08 -3.92
N GLU A 39 25.65 -8.49 -2.93
CA GLU A 39 26.75 -9.47 -3.06
C GLU A 39 26.34 -10.91 -3.41
N HIS A 40 25.10 -11.16 -3.75
CA HIS A 40 24.70 -12.43 -4.35
C HIS A 40 24.32 -12.17 -5.81
N GLY A 41 25.32 -12.39 -6.68
CA GLY A 41 25.35 -12.11 -8.11
C GLY A 41 24.21 -12.73 -8.94
N SER A 42 23.02 -12.19 -8.79
CA SER A 42 21.89 -12.41 -9.68
C SER A 42 21.58 -11.09 -10.38
N LEU A 43 21.90 -11.02 -11.64
CA LEU A 43 21.37 -10.02 -12.57
C LEU A 43 19.85 -10.18 -12.58
N TYR A 44 19.14 -9.31 -11.86
CA TYR A 44 17.68 -9.26 -11.94
C TYR A 44 17.31 -8.72 -13.32
N GLY A 45 16.76 -9.64 -14.11
CA GLY A 45 16.19 -9.35 -15.41
C GLY A 45 15.10 -8.29 -15.27
N ILE A 46 15.15 -7.34 -16.18
CA ILE A 46 14.05 -6.43 -16.50
C ILE A 46 12.82 -7.30 -16.67
N VAL A 47 11.82 -7.14 -15.80
CA VAL A 47 10.48 -7.66 -16.07
C VAL A 47 9.91 -6.78 -17.17
N SER A 48 10.26 -7.15 -18.41
CA SER A 48 9.56 -6.63 -19.57
C SER A 48 8.12 -7.14 -19.47
N SER A 49 7.15 -6.25 -19.55
CA SER A 49 5.80 -6.60 -20.00
C SER A 49 5.96 -7.55 -21.19
N ARG A 50 5.59 -8.82 -21.02
CA ARG A 50 5.61 -9.77 -22.13
C ARG A 50 4.49 -9.35 -23.08
N ILE A 51 4.87 -8.56 -24.08
CA ILE A 51 4.08 -8.37 -25.28
C ILE A 51 4.10 -9.75 -25.97
N ASP A 52 2.93 -10.34 -26.24
CA ASP A 52 2.87 -11.54 -27.05
C ASP A 52 3.33 -11.22 -28.48
N GLU A 53 3.70 -12.25 -29.24
CA GLU A 53 4.23 -12.11 -30.61
C GLU A 53 3.29 -11.41 -31.59
N ASN A 54 2.04 -11.09 -31.19
CA ASN A 54 1.01 -10.43 -31.97
C ASN A 54 0.72 -8.97 -31.55
N GLY A 55 1.46 -8.41 -30.58
CA GLY A 55 1.31 -7.00 -30.18
C GLY A 55 -0.01 -6.67 -29.46
N PHE A 56 -0.81 -7.66 -29.08
CA PHE A 56 -2.01 -7.47 -28.29
C PHE A 56 -1.66 -7.51 -26.81
N GLU A 57 -1.86 -6.40 -26.10
CA GLU A 57 -1.99 -6.43 -24.64
C GLU A 57 -3.16 -7.37 -24.30
N ARG A 58 -2.86 -8.60 -23.92
CA ARG A 58 -3.86 -9.40 -23.24
C ARG A 58 -4.23 -8.64 -21.98
N LYS A 59 -5.47 -8.14 -21.90
CA LYS A 59 -6.11 -7.75 -20.65
C LYS A 59 -6.16 -9.00 -19.76
N ARG A 60 -5.05 -9.32 -19.10
CA ARG A 60 -5.08 -10.31 -18.03
C ARG A 60 -5.90 -9.70 -16.92
N ASN A 61 -6.97 -10.38 -16.53
CA ASN A 61 -7.69 -10.05 -15.33
C ASN A 61 -6.72 -10.25 -14.17
N PHE A 62 -6.06 -9.18 -13.75
CA PHE A 62 -5.19 -9.16 -12.59
C PHE A 62 -6.01 -9.52 -11.36
N MET A 63 -5.59 -10.50 -10.56
CA MET A 63 -6.33 -10.98 -9.41
C MET A 63 -5.41 -11.39 -8.27
N ILE A 64 -5.91 -11.26 -7.05
CA ILE A 64 -5.31 -11.86 -5.86
C ILE A 64 -6.19 -13.03 -5.44
N GLN A 65 -5.62 -14.23 -5.36
CA GLN A 65 -6.34 -15.41 -4.92
C GLN A 65 -5.78 -15.91 -3.59
N ILE A 66 -6.65 -16.02 -2.59
CA ILE A 66 -6.37 -16.62 -1.28
C ILE A 66 -6.97 -18.02 -1.27
N SER A 67 -6.16 -19.03 -0.94
CA SER A 67 -6.59 -20.43 -0.87
C SER A 67 -6.14 -21.06 0.45
N ASN A 68 -7.11 -21.49 1.27
CA ASN A 68 -6.91 -22.17 2.54
C ASN A 68 -5.98 -21.43 3.51
N LEU A 69 -6.06 -20.08 3.54
CA LEU A 69 -5.24 -19.26 4.42
C LEU A 69 -5.58 -19.56 5.88
N THR A 70 -4.57 -19.97 6.64
CA THR A 70 -4.65 -20.13 8.09
C THR A 70 -3.54 -19.32 8.76
N LYS A 71 -3.92 -18.51 9.76
CA LYS A 71 -3.04 -17.66 10.54
C LYS A 71 -3.32 -17.80 12.02
N LYS A 72 -2.22 -17.94 12.80
CA LYS A 72 -2.28 -18.02 14.26
C LYS A 72 -1.24 -17.12 14.89
N TYR A 73 -1.56 -16.60 16.07
CA TYR A 73 -0.62 -15.96 17.00
C TYR A 73 -0.65 -16.74 18.32
N GLY A 74 0.37 -17.55 18.58
CA GLY A 74 0.34 -18.53 19.65
C GLY A 74 -0.85 -19.49 19.48
N GLU A 75 -1.71 -19.57 20.50
CA GLU A 75 -2.92 -20.41 20.47
C GLU A 75 -4.12 -19.71 19.80
N THR A 76 -4.04 -18.40 19.56
CA THR A 76 -5.15 -17.63 18.97
C THR A 76 -5.19 -17.81 17.46
N VAL A 77 -6.29 -18.38 16.96
CA VAL A 77 -6.54 -18.52 15.51
C VAL A 77 -7.21 -17.26 14.99
N VAL A 78 -6.56 -16.58 14.04
CA VAL A 78 -7.11 -15.39 13.36
C VAL A 78 -7.90 -15.82 12.12
N PHE A 79 -7.30 -16.67 11.29
CA PHE A 79 -7.92 -17.24 10.10
C PHE A 79 -7.81 -18.75 10.12
N SER A 80 -8.87 -19.43 9.66
CA SER A 80 -8.89 -20.87 9.47
C SER A 80 -9.53 -21.20 8.12
N ASN A 81 -8.71 -21.71 7.19
CA ASN A 81 -9.12 -22.06 5.83
C ASN A 81 -9.84 -20.92 5.09
N LEU A 82 -9.39 -19.68 5.25
CA LEU A 82 -9.95 -18.53 4.55
C LEU A 82 -9.67 -18.64 3.05
N ASN A 83 -10.72 -18.48 2.25
CA ASN A 83 -10.66 -18.45 0.79
C ASN A 83 -11.35 -17.18 0.28
N TYR A 84 -10.70 -16.44 -0.62
CA TYR A 84 -11.27 -15.28 -1.28
C TYR A 84 -10.49 -14.93 -2.55
N THR A 85 -11.16 -14.26 -3.51
CA THR A 85 -10.52 -13.76 -4.73
C THR A 85 -10.86 -12.29 -4.90
N PHE A 86 -9.81 -11.44 -4.94
CA PHE A 86 -9.94 -10.02 -5.31
C PHE A 86 -9.73 -9.89 -6.81
N GLU A 87 -10.69 -9.28 -7.48
CA GLU A 87 -10.67 -9.07 -8.93
C GLU A 87 -10.16 -7.68 -9.27
N ASN A 88 -9.62 -7.53 -10.47
CA ASN A 88 -9.07 -6.27 -10.95
C ASN A 88 -10.14 -5.17 -11.08
N THR A 89 -9.65 -3.93 -11.09
CA THR A 89 -10.47 -2.70 -11.28
C THR A 89 -11.57 -2.50 -10.24
N CYS A 90 -11.34 -2.93 -9.01
CA CYS A 90 -12.33 -2.84 -7.94
C CYS A 90 -11.71 -2.21 -6.68
N ILE A 91 -12.45 -1.33 -6.03
CA ILE A 91 -12.15 -0.82 -4.70
C ILE A 91 -12.94 -1.65 -3.69
N TYR A 92 -12.21 -2.40 -2.87
CA TYR A 92 -12.78 -3.24 -1.81
C TYR A 92 -12.71 -2.52 -0.46
N GLY A 93 -13.85 -2.40 0.22
CA GLY A 93 -13.92 -1.98 1.61
C GLY A 93 -13.88 -3.19 2.54
N LEU A 94 -12.90 -3.30 3.41
CA LEU A 94 -12.79 -4.37 4.40
C LEU A 94 -13.28 -3.89 5.76
N VAL A 95 -14.48 -4.30 6.14
CA VAL A 95 -15.13 -3.95 7.41
C VAL A 95 -14.98 -5.09 8.42
N GLY A 96 -14.81 -4.74 9.67
CA GLY A 96 -14.76 -5.71 10.77
C GLY A 96 -14.50 -5.02 12.10
N ARG A 97 -14.82 -5.71 13.20
CA ARG A 97 -14.50 -5.23 14.57
C ARG A 97 -13.00 -5.01 14.75
N ASN A 98 -12.66 -4.21 15.78
CA ASN A 98 -11.28 -4.15 16.24
C ASN A 98 -10.85 -5.56 16.70
N GLY A 99 -9.68 -6.02 16.24
CA GLY A 99 -9.21 -7.38 16.50
C GLY A 99 -9.77 -8.47 15.58
N ALA A 100 -10.66 -8.18 14.62
CA ALA A 100 -11.17 -9.17 13.67
C ALA A 100 -10.11 -9.72 12.70
N GLY A 101 -8.91 -9.13 12.67
CA GLY A 101 -7.82 -9.56 11.80
C GLY A 101 -7.64 -8.74 10.53
N LYS A 102 -8.29 -7.55 10.40
CA LYS A 102 -8.15 -6.69 9.21
C LYS A 102 -6.68 -6.40 8.91
N THR A 103 -5.97 -5.76 9.84
CA THR A 103 -4.52 -5.45 9.69
C THR A 103 -3.68 -6.71 9.47
N THR A 104 -4.04 -7.85 10.12
CA THR A 104 -3.34 -9.13 9.88
C THR A 104 -3.50 -9.58 8.43
N LEU A 105 -4.72 -9.50 7.86
CA LEU A 105 -4.96 -9.83 6.46
C LEU A 105 -4.18 -8.90 5.53
N LEU A 106 -4.22 -7.58 5.78
CA LEU A 106 -3.51 -6.59 4.98
C LEU A 106 -1.99 -6.78 5.03
N ASN A 107 -1.43 -7.09 6.20
CA ASN A 107 -0.01 -7.43 6.37
C ASN A 107 0.38 -8.69 5.59
N ILE A 108 -0.49 -9.67 5.55
CA ILE A 108 -0.26 -10.88 4.74
C ILE A 108 -0.33 -10.54 3.24
N LEU A 109 -1.35 -9.81 2.80
CA LEU A 109 -1.52 -9.41 1.39
C LEU A 109 -0.42 -8.48 0.88
N SER A 110 0.20 -7.70 1.75
CA SER A 110 1.37 -6.88 1.41
C SER A 110 2.70 -7.64 1.47
N ASN A 111 2.68 -8.94 1.78
CA ASN A 111 3.87 -9.79 2.00
C ASN A 111 4.75 -9.32 3.19
N TYR A 112 4.21 -8.45 4.06
CA TYR A 112 4.88 -7.99 5.27
C TYR A 112 4.90 -9.10 6.32
N ASP A 113 3.78 -9.83 6.51
CA ASP A 113 3.70 -11.02 7.36
C ASP A 113 3.69 -12.29 6.49
N LYS A 114 4.76 -13.07 6.56
CA LYS A 114 4.95 -14.32 5.80
C LYS A 114 4.67 -15.58 6.63
N ASN A 115 4.33 -15.42 7.90
CA ASN A 115 4.07 -16.54 8.82
C ASN A 115 2.61 -16.97 8.78
N TYR A 116 2.23 -17.69 7.75
CA TYR A 116 0.90 -18.28 7.55
C TYR A 116 1.01 -19.61 6.79
N THR A 117 -0.07 -20.39 6.79
CA THR A 117 -0.21 -21.57 5.94
C THR A 117 -1.32 -21.33 4.89
N GLY A 118 -1.31 -22.12 3.81
CA GLY A 118 -2.16 -21.88 2.64
C GLY A 118 -1.37 -21.26 1.49
N VAL A 119 -2.08 -20.78 0.48
CA VAL A 119 -1.48 -20.21 -0.73
C VAL A 119 -2.12 -18.87 -1.04
N ILE A 120 -1.31 -17.86 -1.26
CA ILE A 120 -1.74 -16.60 -1.85
C ILE A 120 -1.01 -16.45 -3.17
N SER A 121 -1.74 -16.15 -4.22
CA SER A 121 -1.17 -15.89 -5.54
C SER A 121 -1.66 -14.56 -6.08
N ILE A 122 -0.77 -13.87 -6.79
CA ILE A 122 -1.06 -12.66 -7.55
C ILE A 122 -0.86 -13.01 -9.00
N ASP A 123 -1.89 -12.88 -9.82
CA ASP A 123 -1.87 -13.24 -11.24
C ASP A 123 -1.35 -14.68 -11.52
N GLY A 124 -1.66 -15.61 -10.61
CA GLY A 124 -1.22 -17.02 -10.66
C GLY A 124 0.19 -17.28 -10.11
N GLU A 125 0.97 -16.25 -9.78
CA GLU A 125 2.28 -16.41 -9.15
C GLU A 125 2.16 -16.41 -7.62
N LYS A 126 2.78 -17.39 -6.97
CA LYS A 126 2.72 -17.52 -5.51
C LYS A 126 3.51 -16.39 -4.84
N MET A 127 2.85 -15.64 -3.97
CA MET A 127 3.43 -14.50 -3.25
C MET A 127 4.69 -14.82 -2.45
N ASN A 128 4.75 -15.99 -1.82
CA ASN A 128 5.90 -16.39 -0.99
C ASN A 128 7.20 -16.59 -1.78
N LYS A 129 7.15 -16.58 -3.13
CA LYS A 129 8.30 -16.68 -4.02
C LYS A 129 8.78 -15.30 -4.51
N VAL A 130 8.01 -14.25 -4.25
CA VAL A 130 8.33 -12.88 -4.69
C VAL A 130 9.06 -12.15 -3.58
N ASP A 131 10.15 -11.45 -3.91
CA ASP A 131 10.80 -10.57 -2.92
C ASP A 131 9.86 -9.41 -2.57
N TYR A 132 9.96 -8.91 -1.33
CA TYR A 132 9.15 -7.78 -0.85
C TYR A 132 9.30 -6.54 -1.76
N LEU A 133 10.52 -6.28 -2.24
CA LEU A 133 10.80 -5.13 -3.11
C LEU A 133 10.20 -5.24 -4.52
N ASP A 134 9.93 -6.47 -4.96
CA ASP A 134 9.35 -6.75 -6.28
C ASP A 134 7.83 -6.98 -6.21
N MET A 135 7.25 -6.86 -5.01
CA MET A 135 5.79 -6.97 -4.83
C MET A 135 5.08 -5.79 -5.50
N PRO A 136 4.06 -6.05 -6.33
CA PRO A 136 3.26 -5.01 -6.98
C PRO A 136 2.23 -4.41 -6.00
N VAL A 137 2.65 -4.12 -4.77
CA VAL A 137 1.80 -3.67 -3.66
C VAL A 137 2.32 -2.38 -3.05
N ALA A 138 1.47 -1.37 -2.99
CA ALA A 138 1.64 -0.19 -2.17
C ALA A 138 0.81 -0.32 -0.90
N TYR A 139 1.38 0.01 0.26
CA TYR A 139 0.71 -0.16 1.54
C TYR A 139 0.82 1.08 2.43
N ALA A 140 -0.31 1.72 2.70
CA ALA A 140 -0.47 2.71 3.76
C ALA A 140 -0.80 2.00 5.07
N MET A 141 0.21 1.76 5.90
CA MET A 141 0.10 1.05 7.18
C MET A 141 -0.58 1.93 8.24
N ASP A 142 -1.22 1.33 9.25
CA ASP A 142 -1.80 2.06 10.39
C ASP A 142 -0.73 2.88 11.16
N GLN A 143 0.49 2.37 11.26
CA GLN A 143 1.62 3.06 11.88
C GLN A 143 2.70 3.35 10.84
N PRO A 144 2.62 4.50 10.16
CA PRO A 144 3.56 4.84 9.10
C PRO A 144 4.94 5.21 9.66
N SER A 145 5.97 4.90 8.86
CA SER A 145 7.33 5.34 9.12
C SER A 145 7.82 6.25 8.00
N PHE A 146 8.30 7.43 8.34
CA PHE A 146 8.81 8.43 7.42
C PHE A 146 10.27 8.77 7.72
N PHE A 147 10.97 9.32 6.73
CA PHE A 147 12.26 9.92 6.94
C PHE A 147 12.07 11.33 7.52
N ASN A 148 12.31 11.46 8.80
CA ASN A 148 12.07 12.70 9.55
C ASN A 148 13.00 13.85 9.15
N GLU A 149 14.17 13.54 8.57
CA GLU A 149 15.14 14.49 8.04
C GLU A 149 14.75 15.05 6.67
N LEU A 150 13.75 14.45 6.03
CA LEU A 150 13.21 14.86 4.75
C LEU A 150 11.89 15.61 4.93
N THR A 151 11.62 16.56 4.06
CA THR A 151 10.29 17.21 3.99
C THR A 151 9.23 16.23 3.46
N ILE A 152 7.95 16.57 3.56
CA ILE A 152 6.85 15.82 2.93
C ILE A 152 7.15 15.59 1.44
N TYR A 153 7.49 16.67 0.72
CA TYR A 153 7.82 16.58 -0.71
C TYR A 153 9.00 15.65 -0.98
N GLU A 154 10.05 15.73 -0.19
CA GLU A 154 11.25 14.91 -0.32
C GLU A 154 10.96 13.43 -0.01
N ASN A 155 10.09 13.12 0.96
CA ASN A 155 9.63 11.75 1.26
C ASN A 155 8.90 11.14 0.05
N LEU A 156 7.94 11.87 -0.54
CA LEU A 156 7.21 11.42 -1.72
C LEU A 156 8.14 11.22 -2.93
N LEU A 157 9.08 12.15 -3.14
CA LEU A 157 10.04 12.07 -4.22
C LEU A 157 10.98 10.85 -4.07
N LEU A 158 11.39 10.54 -2.83
CA LEU A 158 12.19 9.37 -2.52
C LEU A 158 11.46 8.08 -2.90
N ILE A 159 10.18 7.96 -2.49
CA ILE A 159 9.35 6.79 -2.80
C ILE A 159 9.15 6.66 -4.31
N ALA A 160 8.79 7.74 -5.01
CA ALA A 160 8.65 7.72 -6.47
C ALA A 160 9.92 7.28 -7.18
N SER A 161 11.08 7.75 -6.68
CA SER A 161 12.40 7.38 -7.22
C SER A 161 12.73 5.90 -6.98
N SER A 162 12.38 5.34 -5.82
CA SER A 162 12.58 3.92 -5.50
C SER A 162 11.76 3.01 -6.42
N ARG A 163 10.59 3.48 -6.86
CA ARG A 163 9.72 2.79 -7.82
C ARG A 163 10.08 3.10 -9.28
N LYS A 164 11.19 3.79 -9.53
CA LYS A 164 11.70 4.14 -10.86
C LYS A 164 10.73 4.97 -11.70
N ILE A 165 9.84 5.72 -11.08
CA ILE A 165 8.93 6.64 -11.76
C ILE A 165 9.79 7.76 -12.38
N LYS A 166 9.50 8.11 -13.64
CA LYS A 166 10.26 9.15 -14.36
C LYS A 166 10.13 10.49 -13.65
N LYS A 167 11.23 11.26 -13.62
CA LYS A 167 11.32 12.50 -12.85
C LYS A 167 10.16 13.48 -13.09
N GLN A 168 9.82 13.74 -14.35
CA GLN A 168 8.72 14.66 -14.68
C GLN A 168 7.37 14.11 -14.21
N GLU A 169 7.12 12.83 -14.44
CA GLU A 169 5.91 12.16 -14.02
C GLU A 169 5.77 12.14 -12.49
N ALA A 170 6.87 11.90 -11.76
CA ALA A 170 6.90 11.98 -10.30
C ALA A 170 6.53 13.38 -9.80
N PHE A 171 7.06 14.44 -10.42
CA PHE A 171 6.74 15.82 -10.04
C PHE A 171 5.25 16.12 -10.26
N ASP A 172 4.73 15.84 -11.45
CA ASP A 172 3.33 16.09 -11.79
C ASP A 172 2.37 15.30 -10.87
N LYS A 173 2.76 14.09 -10.48
CA LYS A 173 1.97 13.25 -9.59
C LYS A 173 2.03 13.74 -8.14
N ILE A 174 3.23 14.09 -7.64
CA ILE A 174 3.39 14.66 -6.29
C ILE A 174 2.53 15.92 -6.14
N GLU A 175 2.59 16.84 -7.11
CA GLU A 175 1.78 18.06 -7.09
C GLU A 175 0.27 17.72 -6.97
N ARG A 176 -0.24 16.84 -7.82
CA ARG A 176 -1.65 16.42 -7.76
C ARG A 176 -2.05 15.78 -6.43
N ILE A 177 -1.19 14.93 -5.86
CA ILE A 177 -1.44 14.30 -4.57
C ILE A 177 -1.45 15.34 -3.45
N LEU A 178 -0.47 16.24 -3.42
CA LEU A 178 -0.36 17.30 -2.43
C LEU A 178 -1.57 18.24 -2.46
N ASP A 179 -1.99 18.65 -3.64
CA ASP A 179 -3.15 19.52 -3.81
C ASP A 179 -4.44 18.76 -3.43
N GLY A 180 -4.65 17.57 -3.96
CA GLY A 180 -5.86 16.77 -3.72
C GLY A 180 -6.08 16.42 -2.26
N LEU A 181 -5.01 16.12 -1.52
CA LEU A 181 -5.06 15.82 -0.10
C LEU A 181 -4.93 17.04 0.81
N GLY A 182 -4.85 18.27 0.26
CA GLY A 182 -4.65 19.51 1.03
C GLY A 182 -3.34 19.53 1.81
N LEU A 183 -2.30 18.89 1.24
CA LEU A 183 -0.95 18.82 1.82
C LEU A 183 0.00 19.89 1.27
N LYS A 184 -0.37 20.61 0.21
CA LYS A 184 0.52 21.55 -0.48
C LYS A 184 1.18 22.58 0.46
N LYS A 185 0.41 23.14 1.40
CA LYS A 185 0.92 24.09 2.38
C LYS A 185 1.95 23.52 3.37
N TYR A 186 2.04 22.19 3.46
CA TYR A 186 2.96 21.48 4.33
C TYR A 186 4.13 20.83 3.56
N GLU A 187 4.26 21.03 2.26
CA GLU A 187 5.22 20.33 1.41
C GLU A 187 6.68 20.43 1.89
N ASN A 188 7.03 21.56 2.54
CA ASN A 188 8.37 21.84 3.07
C ASN A 188 8.52 21.49 4.58
N TYR A 189 7.50 20.94 5.22
CA TYR A 189 7.55 20.55 6.63
C TYR A 189 8.14 19.14 6.78
N SER A 190 8.83 18.91 7.91
CA SER A 190 9.22 17.59 8.34
C SER A 190 7.99 16.81 8.84
N PRO A 191 7.96 15.46 8.70
CA PRO A 191 6.90 14.64 9.30
C PRO A 191 6.71 14.87 10.81
N LEU A 192 7.76 15.21 11.55
CA LEU A 192 7.70 15.50 12.99
C LEU A 192 6.88 16.76 13.34
N GLU A 193 6.67 17.67 12.38
CA GLU A 193 5.95 18.91 12.57
C GLU A 193 4.44 18.75 12.29
N LEU A 194 4.01 17.55 11.86
CA LEU A 194 2.65 17.32 11.39
C LEU A 194 1.69 16.93 12.52
N SER A 195 0.44 17.37 12.40
CA SER A 195 -0.65 16.81 13.20
C SER A 195 -0.92 15.35 12.79
N LYS A 196 -1.57 14.57 13.67
CA LYS A 196 -1.95 13.19 13.40
C LYS A 196 -2.72 13.04 12.07
N GLY A 197 -3.73 13.88 11.83
CA GLY A 197 -4.52 13.83 10.59
C GLY A 197 -3.71 14.24 9.36
N THR A 198 -2.75 15.18 9.48
CA THR A 198 -1.85 15.52 8.37
C THR A 198 -0.87 14.38 8.08
N MET A 199 -0.38 13.72 9.12
CA MET A 199 0.49 12.54 9.01
C MET A 199 -0.25 11.37 8.34
N GLN A 200 -1.52 11.15 8.69
CA GLN A 200 -2.36 10.13 8.06
C GLN A 200 -2.54 10.40 6.55
N ARG A 201 -2.79 11.67 6.17
CA ARG A 201 -2.87 12.04 4.74
C ARG A 201 -1.54 11.84 4.01
N LEU A 202 -0.41 12.15 4.65
CA LEU A 202 0.91 11.85 4.09
C LEU A 202 1.12 10.34 3.89
N ASN A 203 0.69 9.52 4.84
CA ASN A 203 0.75 8.06 4.72
C ASN A 203 0.00 7.56 3.49
N ASN A 204 -1.23 8.03 3.29
CA ASN A 204 -2.03 7.72 2.12
C ASN A 204 -1.35 8.21 0.81
N ALA A 205 -0.77 9.42 0.83
CA ALA A 205 0.00 9.97 -0.29
C ALA A 205 1.19 9.06 -0.67
N CYS A 206 1.88 8.52 0.33
CA CYS A 206 3.02 7.60 0.14
C CYS A 206 2.63 6.27 -0.52
N ALA A 207 1.43 5.77 -0.28
CA ALA A 207 0.92 4.61 -1.02
C ALA A 207 0.54 4.97 -2.46
N MET A 208 -0.19 6.08 -2.65
CA MET A 208 -0.68 6.51 -3.95
C MET A 208 0.42 6.86 -4.95
N ILE A 209 1.56 7.42 -4.48
CA ILE A 209 2.67 7.80 -5.37
C ILE A 209 3.32 6.60 -6.04
N GLN A 210 3.19 5.38 -5.50
CA GLN A 210 3.90 4.19 -5.96
C GLN A 210 3.36 3.61 -7.27
N GLU A 211 2.10 3.89 -7.66
CA GLU A 211 1.44 3.37 -8.89
C GLU A 211 1.44 1.84 -9.00
N GLU A 212 1.25 1.17 -7.87
CA GLU A 212 1.26 -0.28 -7.88
C GLU A 212 -0.10 -0.87 -8.29
N LYS A 213 -0.08 -2.13 -8.76
CA LYS A 213 -1.30 -2.84 -9.17
C LYS A 213 -2.25 -3.12 -8.00
N ILE A 214 -1.72 -3.18 -6.80
CA ILE A 214 -2.46 -3.37 -5.56
C ILE A 214 -2.11 -2.20 -4.65
N THR A 215 -3.14 -1.47 -4.17
CA THR A 215 -2.95 -0.42 -3.18
C THR A 215 -3.80 -0.74 -1.96
N ILE A 216 -3.15 -0.84 -0.81
CA ILE A 216 -3.76 -1.18 0.47
C ILE A 216 -3.73 0.03 1.39
N PHE A 217 -4.87 0.33 2.01
CA PHE A 217 -5.01 1.39 3.00
C PHE A 217 -5.57 0.82 4.30
N ASP A 218 -4.78 0.85 5.37
CA ASP A 218 -5.22 0.40 6.69
C ASP A 218 -5.72 1.59 7.51
N GLU A 219 -7.04 1.64 7.76
CA GLU A 219 -7.76 2.70 8.48
C GLU A 219 -7.42 4.13 7.96
N PRO A 220 -7.49 4.41 6.64
CA PRO A 220 -6.99 5.66 6.05
C PRO A 220 -7.75 6.91 6.50
N PHE A 221 -8.98 6.76 6.97
CA PHE A 221 -9.85 7.84 7.43
C PHE A 221 -9.69 8.16 8.92
N SER A 222 -8.91 7.36 9.65
CA SER A 222 -8.72 7.54 11.10
C SER A 222 -8.10 8.89 11.44
N GLY A 223 -8.76 9.65 12.32
CA GLY A 223 -8.27 10.95 12.80
C GLY A 223 -8.39 12.09 11.80
N LEU A 224 -9.14 11.91 10.70
CA LEU A 224 -9.47 12.95 9.75
C LEU A 224 -10.81 13.63 10.13
N ASP A 225 -10.91 14.92 9.88
CA ASP A 225 -12.19 15.63 9.92
C ASP A 225 -13.03 15.36 8.65
N PRO A 226 -14.34 15.67 8.64
CA PRO A 226 -15.21 15.37 7.50
C PRO A 226 -14.74 15.98 6.18
N VAL A 227 -14.10 17.15 6.21
CA VAL A 227 -13.58 17.81 4.99
C VAL A 227 -12.38 17.02 4.44
N GLN A 228 -11.48 16.64 5.33
CA GLN A 228 -10.30 15.84 4.98
C GLN A 228 -10.68 14.44 4.49
N MET A 229 -11.70 13.81 5.10
CA MET A 229 -12.25 12.54 4.65
C MET A 229 -12.75 12.65 3.21
N LYS A 230 -13.53 13.71 2.90
CA LYS A 230 -14.06 13.94 1.55
C LYS A 230 -12.97 14.19 0.50
N LEU A 231 -11.91 14.91 0.88
CA LEU A 231 -10.74 15.08 0.00
C LEU A 231 -10.09 13.72 -0.30
N LEU A 232 -9.87 12.89 0.71
CA LEU A 232 -9.26 11.57 0.55
C LEU A 232 -10.12 10.65 -0.32
N GLU A 233 -11.44 10.59 -0.08
CA GLU A 233 -12.39 9.84 -0.92
C GLU A 233 -12.24 10.19 -2.40
N ASN A 234 -12.28 11.50 -2.71
CA ASN A 234 -12.19 11.98 -4.08
C ASN A 234 -10.87 11.58 -4.73
N VAL A 235 -9.76 11.73 -4.01
CA VAL A 235 -8.43 11.40 -4.53
C VAL A 235 -8.30 9.88 -4.76
N ILE A 236 -8.77 9.03 -3.83
CA ILE A 236 -8.76 7.57 -4.00
C ILE A 236 -9.52 7.17 -5.28
N VAL A 237 -10.74 7.68 -5.46
CA VAL A 237 -11.57 7.36 -6.63
C VAL A 237 -10.94 7.87 -7.93
N GLU A 238 -10.36 9.07 -7.93
CA GLU A 238 -9.68 9.64 -9.09
C GLU A 238 -8.47 8.79 -9.52
N PHE A 239 -7.60 8.44 -8.55
CA PHE A 239 -6.42 7.63 -8.82
C PHE A 239 -6.80 6.22 -9.29
N HIS A 240 -7.76 5.57 -8.61
CA HIS A 240 -8.24 4.25 -9.02
C HIS A 240 -8.80 4.23 -10.44
N LYS A 241 -9.58 5.25 -10.85
CA LYS A 241 -10.10 5.37 -12.23
C LYS A 241 -8.98 5.42 -13.26
N LYS A 242 -7.85 6.03 -12.92
CA LYS A 242 -6.68 6.15 -13.79
C LYS A 242 -5.85 4.86 -13.82
N GLU A 243 -5.57 4.30 -12.65
CA GLU A 243 -4.62 3.19 -12.48
C GLU A 243 -5.28 1.83 -12.71
N LYS A 244 -6.59 1.71 -12.45
CA LYS A 244 -7.39 0.49 -12.65
C LYS A 244 -6.79 -0.75 -11.97
N GLY A 245 -6.29 -0.58 -10.75
CA GLY A 245 -5.74 -1.64 -9.91
C GLY A 245 -6.76 -2.27 -8.96
N ILE A 246 -6.29 -3.07 -8.02
CA ILE A 246 -7.05 -3.56 -6.87
C ILE A 246 -6.75 -2.63 -5.71
N TYR A 247 -7.78 -1.94 -5.19
CA TYR A 247 -7.65 -1.14 -3.98
C TYR A 247 -8.36 -1.85 -2.83
N ILE A 248 -7.71 -1.94 -1.66
CA ILE A 248 -8.28 -2.56 -0.47
C ILE A 248 -8.19 -1.54 0.67
N ILE A 249 -9.33 -1.14 1.21
CA ILE A 249 -9.45 -0.11 2.25
C ILE A 249 -10.06 -0.75 3.48
N SER A 250 -9.33 -0.81 4.59
CA SER A 250 -9.91 -1.24 5.86
C SER A 250 -10.57 -0.06 6.59
N SER A 251 -11.68 -0.33 7.24
CA SER A 251 -12.28 0.57 8.21
C SER A 251 -13.13 -0.22 9.21
N HIS A 252 -13.29 0.33 10.40
CA HIS A 252 -14.31 -0.10 11.36
C HIS A 252 -15.63 0.64 11.16
N ASP A 253 -15.64 1.70 10.33
CA ASP A 253 -16.81 2.50 9.96
C ASP A 253 -17.21 2.24 8.51
N ILE A 254 -18.38 1.65 8.31
CA ILE A 254 -18.90 1.33 7.00
C ILE A 254 -19.32 2.58 6.20
N GLU A 255 -19.70 3.66 6.87
CA GLU A 255 -20.14 4.88 6.19
C GLU A 255 -19.02 5.49 5.36
N CYS A 256 -17.79 5.45 5.89
CA CYS A 256 -16.61 5.93 5.17
C CYS A 256 -16.32 5.12 3.90
N LEU A 257 -16.73 3.85 3.87
CA LEU A 257 -16.44 2.95 2.75
C LEU A 257 -17.52 2.99 1.65
N GLN A 258 -18.79 3.25 2.01
CA GLN A 258 -19.92 3.27 1.07
C GLN A 258 -19.75 4.30 -0.07
N ASN A 259 -19.05 5.41 0.18
CA ASN A 259 -18.85 6.46 -0.80
C ASN A 259 -17.69 6.18 -1.79
N VAL A 260 -16.83 5.20 -1.47
CA VAL A 260 -15.57 4.98 -2.19
C VAL A 260 -15.49 3.59 -2.81
N CYS A 261 -16.05 2.58 -2.11
CA CYS A 261 -15.84 1.18 -2.47
C CYS A 261 -16.90 0.66 -3.42
N ASP A 262 -16.47 -0.15 -4.40
CA ASP A 262 -17.36 -0.87 -5.30
C ASP A 262 -17.97 -2.10 -4.62
N LYS A 263 -17.21 -2.73 -3.71
CA LYS A 263 -17.62 -3.91 -2.95
C LYS A 263 -17.22 -3.76 -1.48
N CYS A 264 -18.11 -4.14 -0.57
CA CYS A 264 -17.82 -4.22 0.86
C CYS A 264 -17.71 -5.65 1.33
N LEU A 265 -16.67 -5.93 2.09
CA LEU A 265 -16.31 -7.24 2.63
C LEU A 265 -16.35 -7.20 4.16
N LEU A 266 -17.19 -8.03 4.76
CA LEU A 266 -17.23 -8.22 6.21
C LEU A 266 -16.23 -9.31 6.61
N LEU A 267 -15.24 -8.92 7.41
CA LEU A 267 -14.35 -9.87 8.07
C LEU A 267 -14.90 -10.20 9.45
N HIS A 268 -15.40 -11.41 9.60
CA HIS A 268 -16.01 -11.90 10.84
C HIS A 268 -15.63 -13.36 11.09
N ASN A 269 -15.23 -13.70 12.31
CA ASN A 269 -14.81 -15.06 12.72
C ASN A 269 -13.81 -15.71 11.75
N GLY A 270 -12.82 -14.92 11.30
CA GLY A 270 -11.77 -15.38 10.40
C GLY A 270 -12.23 -15.72 8.97
N GLN A 271 -13.42 -15.28 8.56
CA GLN A 271 -13.98 -15.48 7.23
C GLN A 271 -14.37 -14.14 6.59
N ILE A 272 -14.27 -14.07 5.26
CA ILE A 272 -14.71 -12.91 4.46
C ILE A 272 -16.08 -13.22 3.88
N ARG A 273 -17.01 -12.27 4.00
CA ARG A 273 -18.32 -12.30 3.33
C ARG A 273 -18.54 -11.00 2.57
N GLU A 274 -18.95 -11.08 1.32
CA GLU A 274 -19.36 -9.90 0.55
C GLU A 274 -20.71 -9.41 1.08
N ILE A 275 -20.83 -8.09 1.25
CA ILE A 275 -22.04 -7.43 1.74
C ILE A 275 -22.54 -6.52 0.62
N ASN A 276 -23.83 -6.59 0.32
CA ASN A 276 -24.46 -5.64 -0.59
C ASN A 276 -24.59 -4.27 0.12
N THR A 277 -23.92 -3.25 -0.39
CA THR A 277 -23.90 -1.91 0.20
C THR A 277 -25.27 -1.22 0.16
N GLU A 278 -26.15 -1.60 -0.76
CA GLU A 278 -27.52 -1.06 -0.87
C GLU A 278 -28.48 -1.65 0.16
N GLU A 279 -28.23 -2.89 0.62
CA GLU A 279 -29.05 -3.62 1.61
C GLU A 279 -28.49 -3.54 3.03
N VAL A 280 -27.42 -2.78 3.23
CA VAL A 280 -26.78 -2.66 4.53
C VAL A 280 -27.67 -1.88 5.49
N ASP A 281 -28.57 -2.61 6.13
CA ASP A 281 -29.22 -2.15 7.35
C ASP A 281 -28.15 -1.97 8.44
N ARG A 282 -27.87 -0.70 8.78
CA ARG A 282 -26.87 -0.32 9.80
C ARG A 282 -27.05 -1.08 11.10
N GLU A 283 -28.31 -1.35 11.48
CA GLU A 283 -28.66 -2.13 12.66
C GLU A 283 -28.23 -3.61 12.50
N LYS A 284 -28.35 -4.20 11.30
CA LYS A 284 -27.91 -5.56 11.05
C LYS A 284 -26.40 -5.72 11.14
N ILE A 285 -25.63 -4.80 10.56
CA ILE A 285 -24.16 -4.88 10.65
C ILE A 285 -23.70 -4.54 12.06
N ALA A 286 -24.24 -3.52 12.69
CA ALA A 286 -23.96 -3.22 14.09
C ALA A 286 -24.30 -4.44 14.98
N LYS A 287 -25.38 -5.16 14.67
CA LYS A 287 -25.77 -6.39 15.36
C LYS A 287 -24.78 -7.54 15.09
N ILE A 288 -24.38 -7.78 13.83
CA ILE A 288 -23.35 -8.79 13.48
C ILE A 288 -22.01 -8.42 14.11
N LEU A 289 -21.68 -7.13 14.15
CA LEU A 289 -20.49 -6.62 14.82
C LEU A 289 -20.60 -6.69 16.35
N SER A 290 -21.80 -6.72 16.95
CA SER A 290 -22.01 -6.83 18.40
C SER A 290 -22.21 -8.26 18.91
N GLU A 291 -22.66 -9.20 18.11
CA GLU A 291 -23.02 -10.59 18.48
C GLU A 291 -21.81 -11.51 18.74
N GLY A 292 -20.64 -11.00 19.04
CA GLY A 292 -19.40 -11.75 19.28
C GLY A 292 -18.78 -11.54 20.67
N GLU A 293 -19.57 -11.14 21.68
CA GLU A 293 -19.17 -11.18 23.10
C GLU A 293 -19.58 -12.46 23.77
#